data_632549adaa77d2a00e5089d3500ca0b8
#
_entry.id   632549adaa77d2a00e5089d3500ca0b8
#
_cell.length_a   1.000
_cell.length_b   1.000
_cell.length_c   1.000
_cell.angle_alpha   90.00
_cell.angle_beta   90.00
_cell.angle_gamma   90.00
#
_symmetry.space_group_name_H-M   'P 1'
#
loop_
_entity.id
_entity.type
_entity.pdbx_description
1 polymer ?
#
loop_
_entity_poly.entity_id
_entity_poly.type
_entity_poly.pdbx_seq_one_letter_code
_entity_poly.pdbx_strand_id
1 'polypeptide(L)'
;MNYVGHGGEVGLAEERVVTIPQIQSWKNINALTLFVSATCEFTKYDDPSRVSAGEWMSLNPTGGAIALMTTTRSVFFGVNSSVGLSFYNNAFVRDASGLPRTFGEIVQYTKNAALSSDNKRSFTLIGDPALRLALPRFKVVTDSINGNAMLTIDTLKALSKVTVKGHIEDA
;
A
#
# COMPACT_ATOMS: atom_id res chain seq x y z
N MET A 1 -1.80 2.58 1.35
CA MET A 1 -0.87 3.65 1.77
C MET A 1 0.55 3.14 1.66
N ASN A 2 1.50 3.92 1.15
CA ASN A 2 2.88 3.47 0.97
C ASN A 2 3.86 4.51 1.49
N TYR A 3 4.94 4.03 2.13
CA TYR A 3 6.05 4.85 2.59
C TYR A 3 7.39 4.18 2.24
N VAL A 4 8.31 4.96 1.67
CA VAL A 4 9.70 4.56 1.40
C VAL A 4 10.61 5.65 1.95
N GLY A 5 11.50 5.30 2.87
CA GLY A 5 12.40 6.27 3.49
C GLY A 5 12.97 5.79 4.82
N HIS A 6 13.56 6.71 5.57
CA HIS A 6 14.04 6.41 6.92
C HIS A 6 12.88 6.29 7.92
N GLY A 7 13.08 5.48 8.94
CA GLY A 7 12.15 5.32 10.05
C GLY A 7 12.67 4.31 11.04
N GLY A 8 11.86 3.97 12.00
CA GLY A 8 12.19 3.05 13.07
C GLY A 8 10.97 2.73 13.92
N GLU A 9 11.20 2.12 15.07
CA GLU A 9 10.17 1.65 15.99
C GLU A 9 9.20 2.75 16.47
N VAL A 10 9.63 4.01 16.47
CA VAL A 10 8.85 5.13 17.02
C VAL A 10 8.12 5.96 15.97
N GLY A 11 8.35 5.70 14.67
CA GLY A 11 7.70 6.43 13.58
C GLY A 11 8.49 6.47 12.29
N LEU A 12 8.04 7.34 11.39
CA LEU A 12 8.58 7.52 10.04
C LEU A 12 9.26 8.89 9.92
N ALA A 13 10.44 8.88 9.30
CA ALA A 13 11.31 10.02 9.05
C ALA A 13 11.78 10.77 10.33
N GLU A 14 12.92 11.44 10.25
CA GLU A 14 13.38 12.35 11.31
C GLU A 14 12.43 13.54 11.49
N GLU A 15 11.81 13.97 10.39
CA GLU A 15 10.80 15.03 10.35
C GLU A 15 9.47 14.62 11.02
N ARG A 16 9.37 13.41 11.53
CA ARG A 16 8.21 12.87 12.25
C ARG A 16 6.92 12.93 11.41
N VAL A 17 7.00 12.47 10.18
CA VAL A 17 5.85 12.39 9.25
C VAL A 17 4.72 11.55 9.83
N VAL A 18 5.05 10.47 10.54
CA VAL A 18 4.11 9.65 11.33
C VAL A 18 4.77 9.26 12.63
N THR A 19 4.09 9.49 13.75
CA THR A 19 4.54 9.16 15.11
C THR A 19 3.52 8.28 15.82
N ILE A 20 3.92 7.59 16.88
CA ILE A 20 3.01 6.77 17.70
C ILE A 20 1.80 7.57 18.20
N PRO A 21 1.93 8.80 18.78
CA PRO A 21 0.77 9.57 19.20
C PRO A 21 -0.20 9.91 18.06
N GLN A 22 0.32 10.20 16.85
CA GLN A 22 -0.53 10.41 15.69
C GLN A 22 -1.29 9.13 15.32
N ILE A 23 -0.60 7.97 15.25
CA ILE A 23 -1.23 6.68 14.95
C ILE A 23 -2.35 6.39 15.95
N GLN A 24 -2.09 6.58 17.25
CA GLN A 24 -3.09 6.37 18.30
C GLN A 24 -4.30 7.30 18.19
N SER A 25 -4.14 8.47 17.56
CA SER A 25 -5.23 9.43 17.35
C SER A 25 -6.09 9.14 16.11
N TRP A 26 -5.69 8.22 15.24
CA TRP A 26 -6.44 7.91 14.02
C TRP A 26 -7.81 7.32 14.30
N LYS A 27 -8.80 7.78 13.53
CA LYS A 27 -10.22 7.38 13.65
C LYS A 27 -10.78 6.89 12.30
N ASN A 28 -9.96 6.15 11.58
CA ASN A 28 -10.31 5.65 10.25
C ASN A 28 -10.79 4.19 10.26
N ILE A 29 -11.48 3.74 11.31
CA ILE A 29 -11.93 2.35 11.45
C ILE A 29 -12.82 1.89 10.28
N ASN A 30 -13.57 2.79 9.68
CA ASN A 30 -14.41 2.50 8.51
C ASN A 30 -13.67 2.63 7.17
N ALA A 31 -12.38 2.95 7.18
CA ALA A 31 -11.54 3.15 6.00
C ALA A 31 -10.10 2.68 6.27
N LEU A 32 -9.97 1.46 6.79
CA LEU A 32 -8.68 0.85 7.06
C LEU A 32 -7.91 0.61 5.76
N THR A 33 -6.61 0.83 5.78
CA THR A 33 -5.74 0.72 4.60
C THR A 33 -4.77 -0.45 4.73
N LEU A 34 -4.35 -1.03 3.62
CA LEU A 34 -3.11 -1.79 3.58
C LEU A 34 -1.95 -0.79 3.63
N PHE A 35 -1.11 -0.89 4.67
CA PHE A 35 0.05 -0.04 4.85
C PHE A 35 1.32 -0.78 4.42
N VAL A 36 2.05 -0.21 3.48
CA VAL A 36 3.32 -0.76 2.98
C VAL A 36 4.44 0.17 3.39
N SER A 37 5.38 -0.32 4.18
CA SER A 37 6.52 0.48 4.62
C SER A 37 7.86 -0.18 4.28
N ALA A 38 8.62 0.46 3.42
CA ALA A 38 10.00 0.13 3.12
C ALA A 38 10.93 1.06 3.91
N THR A 39 11.05 0.78 5.20
CA THR A 39 11.87 1.51 6.18
C THR A 39 12.46 0.54 7.19
N CYS A 40 13.29 0.99 8.12
CA CYS A 40 13.90 0.13 9.15
C CYS A 40 12.93 -0.09 10.32
N GLU A 41 12.85 -1.32 10.84
CA GLU A 41 12.33 -1.68 12.17
C GLU A 41 10.96 -1.10 12.56
N PHE A 42 10.13 -0.69 11.59
CA PHE A 42 8.86 -0.03 11.86
C PHE A 42 7.89 -0.91 12.67
N THR A 43 7.99 -2.24 12.51
CA THR A 43 7.20 -3.22 13.26
C THR A 43 8.14 -4.26 13.88
N LYS A 44 8.98 -3.83 14.79
CA LYS A 44 9.87 -4.71 15.56
C LYS A 44 9.11 -5.27 16.78
N TYR A 45 8.18 -6.18 16.49
CA TYR A 45 7.24 -6.73 17.46
C TYR A 45 7.87 -7.64 18.53
N ASP A 46 9.15 -7.95 18.39
CA ASP A 46 9.90 -8.79 19.33
C ASP A 46 10.77 -7.97 20.31
N ASP A 47 10.60 -6.66 20.38
CA ASP A 47 11.23 -5.83 21.41
C ASP A 47 10.31 -5.75 22.64
N PRO A 48 10.67 -6.41 23.76
CA PRO A 48 9.85 -6.43 24.96
C PRO A 48 9.79 -5.08 25.68
N SER A 49 10.66 -4.14 25.30
CA SER A 49 10.78 -2.82 25.97
C SER A 49 9.77 -1.80 25.48
N ARG A 50 9.15 -2.04 24.29
CA ARG A 50 8.20 -1.09 23.71
C ARG A 50 7.28 -1.76 22.69
N VAL A 51 6.14 -1.11 22.46
CA VAL A 51 5.24 -1.40 21.34
C VAL A 51 5.64 -0.47 20.19
N SER A 52 6.01 -1.04 19.05
CA SER A 52 6.45 -0.29 17.87
C SER A 52 5.30 0.44 17.17
N ALA A 53 5.63 1.41 16.32
CA ALA A 53 4.65 2.20 15.57
C ALA A 53 3.78 1.32 14.65
N GLY A 54 4.35 0.29 14.02
CA GLY A 54 3.60 -0.66 13.20
C GLY A 54 2.64 -1.53 14.01
N GLU A 55 3.03 -1.95 15.22
CA GLU A 55 2.12 -2.64 16.13
C GLU A 55 0.95 -1.73 16.53
N TRP A 56 1.23 -0.49 16.94
CA TRP A 56 0.18 0.49 17.25
C TRP A 56 -0.76 0.71 16.07
N MET A 57 -0.25 0.68 14.83
CA MET A 57 -1.08 0.81 13.64
C MET A 57 -2.03 -0.37 13.45
N SER A 58 -1.67 -1.56 13.91
CA SER A 58 -2.53 -2.75 13.90
C SER A 58 -3.45 -2.85 15.12
N LEU A 59 -3.02 -2.32 16.26
CA LEU A 59 -3.71 -2.48 17.55
C LEU A 59 -4.64 -1.31 17.89
N ASN A 60 -4.63 -0.21 17.12
CA ASN A 60 -5.48 0.95 17.39
C ASN A 60 -6.97 0.59 17.23
N PRO A 61 -7.78 0.64 18.29
CA PRO A 61 -9.17 0.22 18.24
C PRO A 61 -10.09 1.17 17.47
N THR A 62 -9.62 2.37 17.14
CA THR A 62 -10.41 3.40 16.45
C THR A 62 -9.95 3.64 15.01
N GLY A 63 -8.86 3.01 14.57
CA GLY A 63 -8.32 3.21 13.23
C GLY A 63 -7.07 2.41 12.96
N GLY A 64 -6.20 2.93 12.10
CA GLY A 64 -4.93 2.28 11.73
C GLY A 64 -4.96 1.61 10.37
N ALA A 65 -4.40 0.41 10.29
CA ALA A 65 -4.31 -0.37 9.07
C ALA A 65 -4.97 -1.75 9.24
N ILE A 66 -5.60 -2.26 8.18
CA ILE A 66 -6.17 -3.61 8.18
C ILE A 66 -5.08 -4.69 8.06
N ALA A 67 -3.98 -4.33 7.41
CA ALA A 67 -2.77 -5.13 7.34
C ALA A 67 -1.56 -4.23 7.02
N LEU A 68 -0.37 -4.71 7.37
CA LEU A 68 0.89 -4.05 7.03
C LEU A 68 1.81 -5.03 6.31
N MET A 69 2.43 -4.60 5.22
CA MET A 69 3.68 -5.16 4.73
C MET A 69 4.81 -4.24 5.20
N THR A 70 5.60 -4.67 6.15
CA THR A 70 6.47 -3.82 6.96
C THR A 70 7.77 -4.54 7.34
N THR A 71 8.68 -3.86 8.01
CA THR A 71 9.98 -4.41 8.37
C THR A 71 10.13 -4.61 9.88
N THR A 72 10.80 -5.71 10.23
CA THR A 72 11.13 -6.08 11.63
C THR A 72 12.58 -5.81 12.00
N ARG A 73 13.43 -5.49 11.02
CA ARG A 73 14.87 -5.21 11.17
C ARG A 73 15.27 -4.09 10.23
N SER A 74 16.49 -3.60 10.44
CA SER A 74 17.13 -2.65 9.51
C SER A 74 17.25 -3.24 8.12
N VAL A 75 16.97 -2.43 7.11
CA VAL A 75 16.99 -2.81 5.70
C VAL A 75 17.74 -1.80 4.85
N PHE A 76 18.30 -2.25 3.72
CA PHE A 76 19.08 -1.40 2.82
C PHE A 76 18.24 -0.91 1.63
N PHE A 77 18.56 0.28 1.17
CA PHE A 77 17.84 0.98 0.09
C PHE A 77 17.63 0.13 -1.17
N GLY A 78 18.65 -0.59 -1.65
CA GLY A 78 18.52 -1.42 -2.86
C GLY A 78 17.48 -2.54 -2.72
N VAL A 79 17.41 -3.16 -1.54
CA VAL A 79 16.39 -4.18 -1.24
C VAL A 79 15.00 -3.54 -1.08
N ASN A 80 14.91 -2.39 -0.41
CA ASN A 80 13.66 -1.65 -0.26
C ASN A 80 13.04 -1.31 -1.62
N SER A 81 13.85 -0.79 -2.54
CA SER A 81 13.42 -0.44 -3.90
C SER A 81 12.95 -1.68 -4.67
N SER A 82 13.70 -2.78 -4.59
CA SER A 82 13.36 -4.03 -5.25
C SER A 82 12.07 -4.65 -4.70
N VAL A 83 11.92 -4.67 -3.38
CA VAL A 83 10.69 -5.17 -2.72
C VAL A 83 9.50 -4.27 -3.06
N GLY A 84 9.67 -2.95 -3.02
CA GLY A 84 8.61 -2.00 -3.38
C GLY A 84 8.12 -2.16 -4.81
N LEU A 85 9.03 -2.24 -5.79
CA LEU A 85 8.69 -2.47 -7.19
C LEU A 85 7.98 -3.81 -7.38
N SER A 86 8.53 -4.87 -6.77
CA SER A 86 7.93 -6.21 -6.81
C SER A 86 6.55 -6.24 -6.18
N PHE A 87 6.34 -5.50 -5.08
CA PHE A 87 5.02 -5.38 -4.45
C PHE A 87 3.99 -4.82 -5.43
N TYR A 88 4.27 -3.69 -6.10
CA TYR A 88 3.32 -3.10 -7.03
C TYR A 88 3.05 -3.96 -8.26
N ASN A 89 4.03 -4.72 -8.72
CA ASN A 89 3.85 -5.68 -9.80
C ASN A 89 2.94 -6.87 -9.42
N ASN A 90 2.69 -7.08 -8.12
CA ASN A 90 1.90 -8.20 -7.62
C ASN A 90 0.58 -7.78 -6.96
N ALA A 91 0.49 -6.57 -6.40
CA ALA A 91 -0.62 -6.14 -5.56
C ALA A 91 -1.95 -6.02 -6.31
N PHE A 92 -1.91 -5.65 -7.59
CA PHE A 92 -3.11 -5.38 -8.39
C PHE A 92 -3.41 -6.48 -9.41
N VAL A 93 -2.71 -7.61 -9.32
CA VAL A 93 -2.96 -8.76 -10.19
C VAL A 93 -4.21 -9.49 -9.75
N ARG A 94 -5.02 -9.90 -10.71
CA ARG A 94 -6.18 -10.77 -10.50
C ARG A 94 -5.83 -12.20 -10.89
N ASP A 95 -6.43 -13.16 -10.22
CA ASP A 95 -6.33 -14.58 -10.58
C ASP A 95 -7.20 -14.92 -11.81
N ALA A 96 -7.19 -16.17 -12.23
CA ALA A 96 -7.97 -16.66 -13.36
C ALA A 96 -9.50 -16.53 -13.18
N SER A 97 -9.96 -16.36 -11.94
CA SER A 97 -11.36 -16.13 -11.58
C SER A 97 -11.71 -14.64 -11.52
N GLY A 98 -10.77 -13.74 -11.84
CA GLY A 98 -10.95 -12.29 -11.76
C GLY A 98 -10.85 -11.73 -10.34
N LEU A 99 -10.52 -12.53 -9.35
CA LEU A 99 -10.38 -12.08 -7.96
C LEU A 99 -8.98 -11.49 -7.70
N PRO A 100 -8.87 -10.39 -6.92
CA PRO A 100 -7.59 -9.89 -6.46
C PRO A 100 -6.84 -10.97 -5.67
N ARG A 101 -5.52 -10.97 -5.72
CA ARG A 101 -4.69 -11.81 -4.84
C ARG A 101 -4.94 -11.48 -3.37
N THR A 102 -4.82 -12.50 -2.51
CA THR A 102 -4.81 -12.30 -1.05
C THR A 102 -3.54 -11.57 -0.60
N PHE A 103 -3.56 -10.97 0.58
CA PHE A 103 -2.38 -10.30 1.13
C PHE A 103 -1.20 -11.27 1.29
N GLY A 104 -1.47 -12.50 1.70
CA GLY A 104 -0.45 -13.56 1.79
C GLY A 104 0.19 -13.87 0.44
N GLU A 105 -0.60 -14.04 -0.61
CA GLU A 105 -0.11 -14.25 -1.99
C GLU A 105 0.69 -13.05 -2.50
N ILE A 106 0.19 -11.82 -2.27
CA ILE A 106 0.91 -10.60 -2.67
C ILE A 106 2.30 -10.58 -2.03
N VAL A 107 2.39 -10.79 -0.71
CA VAL A 107 3.67 -10.77 0.01
C VAL A 107 4.57 -11.93 -0.41
N GLN A 108 4.04 -13.13 -0.61
CA GLN A 108 4.79 -14.28 -1.08
C GLN A 108 5.41 -14.03 -2.46
N TYR A 109 4.62 -13.61 -3.44
CA TYR A 109 5.11 -13.30 -4.79
C TYR A 109 6.09 -12.13 -4.79
N THR A 110 5.81 -11.10 -3.99
CA THR A 110 6.71 -9.95 -3.81
C THR A 110 8.09 -10.40 -3.33
N LYS A 111 8.14 -11.18 -2.25
CA LYS A 111 9.42 -11.65 -1.67
C LYS A 111 10.14 -12.62 -2.60
N ASN A 112 9.44 -13.44 -3.35
CA ASN A 112 10.06 -14.38 -4.29
C ASN A 112 10.66 -13.66 -5.51
N ALA A 113 10.02 -12.60 -6.02
CA ALA A 113 10.47 -11.83 -7.17
C ALA A 113 11.52 -10.75 -6.83
N ALA A 114 11.61 -10.32 -5.57
CA ALA A 114 12.59 -9.33 -5.14
C ALA A 114 14.02 -9.88 -5.17
N LEU A 115 15.01 -8.97 -5.21
CA LEU A 115 16.44 -9.30 -5.19
C LEU A 115 16.77 -10.32 -4.10
N SER A 116 17.62 -11.28 -4.43
CA SER A 116 18.11 -12.27 -3.47
C SER A 116 18.98 -11.61 -2.41
N SER A 117 18.44 -11.49 -1.19
CA SER A 117 19.14 -10.89 -0.05
C SER A 117 18.45 -11.34 1.23
N ASP A 118 19.23 -11.50 2.30
CA ASP A 118 18.67 -11.79 3.62
C ASP A 118 17.78 -10.64 4.13
N ASN A 119 18.05 -9.40 3.73
CA ASN A 119 17.25 -8.25 4.11
C ASN A 119 15.77 -8.35 3.69
N LYS A 120 15.44 -9.03 2.56
CA LYS A 120 14.04 -9.22 2.18
C LYS A 120 13.26 -10.08 3.18
N ARG A 121 13.95 -10.88 4.00
CA ARG A 121 13.33 -11.68 5.07
C ARG A 121 12.80 -10.81 6.19
N SER A 122 13.38 -9.62 6.38
CA SER A 122 12.93 -8.64 7.37
C SER A 122 11.57 -8.01 7.04
N PHE A 123 11.12 -8.13 5.79
CA PHE A 123 9.75 -7.74 5.42
C PHE A 123 8.77 -8.82 5.86
N THR A 124 7.72 -8.41 6.56
CA THR A 124 6.69 -9.30 7.10
C THR A 124 5.29 -8.75 6.81
N LEU A 125 4.32 -9.64 6.79
CA LEU A 125 2.90 -9.29 6.78
C LEU A 125 2.40 -9.32 8.23
N ILE A 126 1.83 -8.22 8.68
CA ILE A 126 1.04 -8.14 9.91
C ILE A 126 -0.42 -7.99 9.49
N GLY A 127 -1.27 -8.89 9.91
CA GLY A 127 -2.68 -8.95 9.55
C GLY A 127 -3.09 -10.30 9.00
N ASP A 128 -4.33 -10.43 8.58
CA ASP A 128 -4.85 -11.69 8.03
C ASP A 128 -4.38 -11.90 6.58
N PRO A 129 -3.60 -12.97 6.30
CA PRO A 129 -3.12 -13.26 4.95
C PRO A 129 -4.22 -13.66 3.96
N ALA A 130 -5.40 -14.04 4.42
CA ALA A 130 -6.52 -14.44 3.57
C ALA A 130 -7.31 -13.24 3.02
N LEU A 131 -7.15 -12.05 3.60
CA LEU A 131 -7.82 -10.84 3.11
C LEU A 131 -7.33 -10.44 1.71
N ARG A 132 -8.20 -9.78 0.98
CA ARG A 132 -7.94 -9.24 -0.37
C ARG A 132 -8.14 -7.74 -0.39
N LEU A 133 -7.42 -7.05 -1.29
CA LEU A 133 -7.68 -5.63 -1.55
C LEU A 133 -9.09 -5.47 -2.12
N ALA A 134 -9.82 -4.47 -1.64
CA ALA A 134 -11.10 -4.04 -2.19
C ALA A 134 -10.87 -3.27 -3.51
N LEU A 135 -10.40 -3.97 -4.54
CA LEU A 135 -10.21 -3.36 -5.86
C LEU A 135 -11.57 -3.04 -6.50
N PRO A 136 -11.66 -1.97 -7.30
CA PRO A 136 -12.87 -1.63 -8.03
C PRO A 136 -13.40 -2.83 -8.83
N ARG A 137 -14.67 -3.14 -8.66
CA ARG A 137 -15.34 -4.22 -9.39
C ARG A 137 -15.74 -3.78 -10.81
N PHE A 138 -15.93 -2.48 -10.97
CA PHE A 138 -16.38 -1.89 -12.22
C PHE A 138 -15.26 -1.05 -12.85
N LYS A 139 -15.26 -1.01 -14.16
CA LYS A 139 -14.37 -0.18 -14.96
C LYS A 139 -15.14 1.07 -15.42
N VAL A 140 -14.55 2.22 -15.21
CA VAL A 140 -15.06 3.49 -15.73
C VAL A 140 -14.41 3.74 -17.09
N VAL A 141 -15.22 3.75 -18.14
CA VAL A 141 -14.76 4.00 -19.51
C VAL A 141 -15.15 5.42 -19.91
N THR A 142 -14.18 6.20 -20.39
CA THR A 142 -14.45 7.52 -20.95
C THR A 142 -14.69 7.37 -22.45
N ASP A 143 -15.88 7.74 -22.92
CA ASP A 143 -16.27 7.63 -24.34
C ASP A 143 -15.87 8.87 -25.12
N SER A 144 -16.06 10.05 -24.52
CA SER A 144 -15.75 11.32 -25.18
C SER A 144 -15.42 12.43 -24.20
N ILE A 145 -14.64 13.39 -24.69
CA ILE A 145 -14.37 14.67 -24.00
C ILE A 145 -14.76 15.81 -24.92
N ASN A 146 -15.60 16.74 -24.42
CA ASN A 146 -16.14 17.86 -25.20
C ASN A 146 -16.82 17.43 -26.52
N GLY A 147 -17.39 16.24 -26.53
CA GLY A 147 -18.06 15.66 -27.70
C GLY A 147 -17.13 14.94 -28.69
N ASN A 148 -15.83 14.99 -28.50
CA ASN A 148 -14.82 14.30 -29.33
C ASN A 148 -14.51 12.92 -28.74
N ALA A 149 -14.41 11.89 -29.59
CA ALA A 149 -14.00 10.55 -29.19
C ALA A 149 -12.56 10.57 -28.62
N MET A 150 -12.23 9.65 -27.70
CA MET A 150 -10.93 9.60 -27.01
C MET A 150 -9.72 9.60 -27.93
N LEU A 151 -9.82 8.94 -29.10
CA LEU A 151 -8.72 8.85 -30.06
C LEU A 151 -8.46 10.16 -30.84
N THR A 152 -9.35 11.13 -30.75
CA THR A 152 -9.27 12.41 -31.46
C THR A 152 -9.10 13.60 -30.53
N ILE A 153 -8.86 13.33 -29.23
CA ILE A 153 -8.68 14.39 -28.25
C ILE A 153 -7.27 14.96 -28.40
N ASP A 154 -7.23 16.26 -28.59
CA ASP A 154 -6.00 17.04 -28.59
C ASP A 154 -5.71 17.58 -27.14
N THR A 155 -5.40 18.80 -27.00
CA THR A 155 -5.01 19.44 -25.74
C THR A 155 -6.24 20.00 -25.00
N LEU A 156 -6.33 19.74 -23.72
CA LEU A 156 -7.29 20.42 -22.83
C LEU A 156 -6.63 21.67 -22.23
N LYS A 157 -7.27 22.81 -22.40
CA LYS A 157 -6.76 24.07 -21.84
C LYS A 157 -6.95 24.08 -20.32
N ALA A 158 -5.92 24.47 -19.59
CA ALA A 158 -6.02 24.68 -18.16
C ALA A 158 -7.16 25.66 -17.81
N LEU A 159 -7.87 25.39 -16.72
CA LEU A 159 -8.99 26.20 -16.21
C LEU A 159 -10.21 26.27 -17.17
N SER A 160 -10.24 25.51 -18.26
CA SER A 160 -11.42 25.44 -19.12
C SER A 160 -12.48 24.51 -18.54
N LYS A 161 -13.76 24.78 -18.85
CA LYS A 161 -14.84 23.85 -18.56
C LYS A 161 -14.75 22.68 -19.52
N VAL A 162 -14.67 21.47 -18.98
CA VAL A 162 -14.56 20.22 -19.74
C VAL A 162 -15.79 19.37 -19.43
N THR A 163 -16.41 18.82 -20.49
CA THR A 163 -17.48 17.86 -20.37
C THR A 163 -16.94 16.47 -20.72
N VAL A 164 -16.99 15.56 -19.75
CA VAL A 164 -16.61 14.16 -19.92
C VAL A 164 -17.88 13.31 -19.98
N LYS A 165 -18.01 12.44 -20.98
CA LYS A 165 -19.04 11.41 -21.07
C LYS A 165 -18.39 10.05 -20.99
N GLY A 166 -19.03 9.14 -20.29
CA GLY A 166 -18.54 7.78 -20.12
C GLY A 166 -19.63 6.86 -19.59
N HIS A 167 -19.29 5.60 -19.46
CA HIS A 167 -20.13 4.58 -18.89
C HIS A 167 -19.36 3.71 -17.91
N ILE A 168 -20.10 2.89 -17.16
CA ILE A 168 -19.54 1.91 -16.24
C ILE A 168 -19.82 0.54 -16.82
N GLU A 169 -18.79 -0.30 -16.89
CA GLU A 169 -18.89 -1.69 -17.35
C GLU A 169 -18.28 -2.66 -16.32
N ASP A 170 -18.62 -3.94 -16.41
CA ASP A 170 -17.96 -4.98 -15.65
C ASP A 170 -16.48 -5.10 -16.07
N ALA A 171 -15.57 -5.28 -15.08
CA ALA A 171 -14.12 -5.31 -15.29
C ALA A 171 -13.62 -6.69 -15.74
#